data_8fbb741cc1ce2ae177ce79d992bd6be5
#
_entry.id   8fbb741cc1ce2ae177ce79d992bd6be5
#
_cell.length_a   1.000
_cell.length_b   1.000
_cell.length_c   1.000
_cell.angle_alpha   90.00
_cell.angle_beta   90.00
_cell.angle_gamma   90.00
#
_symmetry.space_group_name_H-M   'P 1'
#
loop_
_entity.id
_entity.type
_entity.pdbx_description
1 polymer ?
#
loop_
_entity_poly.entity_id
_entity_poly.type
_entity_poly.pdbx_seq_one_letter_code
_entity_poly.pdbx_strand_id
1 'polypeptide(L)'
;MLSYLLRMAVKSLKRNPILSALIVCGIGLGIAVSTTFITTYHLMSSNPIPHKSDSLYYVEMDNWDPARGWNDDKPGAVPNQITYRDMIEIMKSNIPTHQGGSFKGSLYVYPPAQVARPFKVVARMCFSDFFALFDPPFQYGSIWPRSADKGPEQVIVLDYETNQKLFGGQDSVGKTVRVEDRDFVVAGVLKPWQPQPKYYDPHNGAFEKAEQIYLPFEFLRPWELHSAGNTSGWKNFGENFKEYLASEAVWIQMWVQLDSQKQKEAYRDFLNAYVNGQKKLGRMLRPTNNKLLPVMEWLKEEQVVPEEATSLMLISLLFLVVCALNLIGILLGKFLARAPEIGVRRALGASKRAIFLQHIFECEVVGILGGALGVLLSLLGLRAINTLFEINFRFHLDVKMVAAAAGLALVAGLIAGLYPAWRICSIQPAVYLKEQ
;
A
#
# COMPACT_ATOMS: atom_id res chain seq x y z
N MET A 1 -27.24 -7.81 -35.79
CA MET A 1 -27.33 -8.98 -34.89
C MET A 1 -27.18 -8.57 -33.44
N LEU A 2 -26.16 -7.83 -33.06
CA LEU A 2 -25.91 -7.39 -31.68
C LEU A 2 -27.07 -6.55 -31.11
N SER A 3 -27.60 -5.55 -31.85
CA SER A 3 -28.71 -4.72 -31.43
C SER A 3 -30.02 -5.49 -31.19
N TYR A 4 -30.23 -6.57 -31.95
CA TYR A 4 -31.35 -7.47 -31.74
C TYR A 4 -31.21 -8.27 -30.43
N LEU A 5 -30.01 -8.86 -30.18
CA LEU A 5 -29.73 -9.60 -28.96
C LEU A 5 -29.86 -8.69 -27.72
N LEU A 6 -29.38 -7.45 -27.81
CA LEU A 6 -29.49 -6.48 -26.72
C LEU A 6 -30.96 -6.13 -26.40
N ARG A 7 -31.79 -5.90 -27.44
CA ARG A 7 -33.25 -5.66 -27.25
C ARG A 7 -33.92 -6.87 -26.58
N MET A 8 -33.58 -8.05 -27.01
CA MET A 8 -34.11 -9.29 -26.42
C MET A 8 -33.68 -9.47 -24.97
N ALA A 9 -32.43 -9.20 -24.61
CA ALA A 9 -31.94 -9.24 -23.25
C ALA A 9 -32.65 -8.23 -22.36
N VAL A 10 -32.78 -6.95 -22.80
CA VAL A 10 -33.51 -5.89 -22.06
C VAL A 10 -34.98 -6.26 -21.89
N LYS A 11 -35.65 -6.80 -22.92
CA LYS A 11 -37.05 -7.25 -22.82
C LYS A 11 -37.20 -8.40 -21.82
N SER A 12 -36.21 -9.33 -21.79
CA SER A 12 -36.17 -10.42 -20.83
C SER A 12 -36.05 -9.92 -19.39
N LEU A 13 -35.16 -8.93 -19.15
CA LEU A 13 -34.95 -8.34 -17.81
C LEU A 13 -36.26 -7.63 -17.33
N LYS A 14 -36.94 -6.91 -18.20
CA LYS A 14 -38.22 -6.21 -17.87
C LYS A 14 -39.39 -7.14 -17.61
N ARG A 15 -39.37 -8.38 -18.13
CA ARG A 15 -40.47 -9.36 -17.94
C ARG A 15 -40.55 -9.91 -16.52
N ASN A 16 -39.40 -10.06 -15.84
CA ASN A 16 -39.31 -10.50 -14.45
C ASN A 16 -38.35 -9.59 -13.67
N PRO A 17 -38.77 -8.35 -13.32
CA PRO A 17 -37.86 -7.33 -12.82
C PRO A 17 -37.28 -7.70 -11.45
N ILE A 18 -38.07 -8.29 -10.56
CA ILE A 18 -37.62 -8.70 -9.22
C ILE A 18 -36.49 -9.75 -9.31
N LEU A 19 -36.71 -10.80 -10.12
CA LEU A 19 -35.72 -11.86 -10.30
C LEU A 19 -34.46 -11.33 -10.97
N SER A 20 -34.60 -10.44 -11.96
CA SER A 20 -33.47 -9.81 -12.63
C SER A 20 -32.68 -8.90 -11.68
N ALA A 21 -33.38 -8.14 -10.83
CA ALA A 21 -32.74 -7.33 -9.79
C ALA A 21 -31.97 -8.19 -8.78
N LEU A 22 -32.55 -9.29 -8.31
CA LEU A 22 -31.86 -10.22 -7.40
C LEU A 22 -30.57 -10.79 -8.02
N ILE A 23 -30.61 -11.14 -9.31
CA ILE A 23 -29.43 -11.63 -10.02
C ILE A 23 -28.36 -10.53 -10.10
N VAL A 24 -28.72 -9.32 -10.52
CA VAL A 24 -27.80 -8.16 -10.62
C VAL A 24 -27.20 -7.81 -9.26
N CYS A 25 -28.04 -7.79 -8.20
CA CYS A 25 -27.56 -7.53 -6.83
C CYS A 25 -26.63 -8.62 -6.34
N GLY A 26 -26.93 -9.90 -6.61
CA GLY A 26 -26.07 -11.02 -6.19
C GLY A 26 -24.69 -10.98 -6.83
N ILE A 27 -24.62 -10.76 -8.16
CA ILE A 27 -23.36 -10.57 -8.88
C ILE A 27 -22.67 -9.30 -8.37
N GLY A 28 -23.40 -8.19 -8.27
CA GLY A 28 -22.88 -6.89 -7.84
C GLY A 28 -22.24 -6.95 -6.46
N LEU A 29 -22.89 -7.61 -5.50
CA LEU A 29 -22.35 -7.78 -4.16
C LEU A 29 -21.07 -8.63 -4.16
N GLY A 30 -21.05 -9.76 -4.87
CA GLY A 30 -19.87 -10.62 -4.98
C GLY A 30 -18.68 -9.84 -5.58
N ILE A 31 -18.93 -9.09 -6.66
CA ILE A 31 -17.89 -8.27 -7.30
C ILE A 31 -17.45 -7.12 -6.39
N ALA A 32 -18.37 -6.46 -5.70
CA ALA A 32 -18.07 -5.36 -4.79
C ALA A 32 -17.11 -5.81 -3.67
N VAL A 33 -17.44 -6.89 -2.98
CA VAL A 33 -16.62 -7.45 -1.90
C VAL A 33 -15.25 -7.86 -2.44
N SER A 34 -15.21 -8.65 -3.52
CA SER A 34 -13.94 -9.12 -4.09
C SER A 34 -13.08 -7.95 -4.60
N THR A 35 -13.65 -6.99 -5.31
CA THR A 35 -12.90 -5.82 -5.80
C THR A 35 -12.36 -4.97 -4.66
N THR A 36 -13.12 -4.79 -3.58
CA THR A 36 -12.67 -4.03 -2.41
C THR A 36 -11.43 -4.69 -1.78
N PHE A 37 -11.50 -5.98 -1.48
CA PHE A 37 -10.37 -6.68 -0.84
C PHE A 37 -9.17 -6.87 -1.77
N ILE A 38 -9.39 -7.16 -3.06
CA ILE A 38 -8.29 -7.23 -4.05
C ILE A 38 -7.60 -5.87 -4.17
N THR A 39 -8.36 -4.76 -4.23
CA THR A 39 -7.80 -3.40 -4.31
C THR A 39 -6.99 -3.07 -3.05
N THR A 40 -7.55 -3.36 -1.88
CA THR A 40 -6.85 -3.15 -0.60
C THR A 40 -5.53 -3.94 -0.56
N TYR A 41 -5.58 -5.23 -0.86
CA TYR A 41 -4.39 -6.08 -0.91
C TYR A 41 -3.35 -5.58 -1.92
N HIS A 42 -3.80 -5.24 -3.14
CA HIS A 42 -2.90 -4.75 -4.19
C HIS A 42 -2.18 -3.46 -3.79
N LEU A 43 -2.90 -2.50 -3.20
CA LEU A 43 -2.31 -1.25 -2.74
C LEU A 43 -1.33 -1.46 -1.57
N MET A 44 -1.63 -2.39 -0.65
CA MET A 44 -0.73 -2.72 0.45
C MET A 44 0.53 -3.47 0.00
N SER A 45 0.43 -4.30 -1.05
CA SER A 45 1.51 -5.16 -1.56
C SER A 45 2.28 -4.55 -2.73
N SER A 46 1.90 -3.37 -3.21
CA SER A 46 2.55 -2.74 -4.36
C SER A 46 3.98 -2.31 -4.05
N ASN A 47 4.85 -2.37 -5.07
CA ASN A 47 6.21 -1.83 -4.95
C ASN A 47 6.17 -0.30 -5.00
N PRO A 48 6.55 0.41 -3.92
CA PRO A 48 6.43 1.87 -3.86
C PRO A 48 7.52 2.62 -4.62
N ILE A 49 8.60 1.95 -5.02
CA ILE A 49 9.74 2.54 -5.76
C ILE A 49 10.34 1.54 -6.77
N PRO A 50 9.57 1.14 -7.83
CA PRO A 50 9.97 0.05 -8.72
C PRO A 50 11.30 0.26 -9.44
N HIS A 51 11.67 1.50 -9.73
CA HIS A 51 12.89 1.85 -10.46
C HIS A 51 14.18 1.73 -9.64
N LYS A 52 14.07 1.65 -8.30
CA LYS A 52 15.21 1.56 -7.38
C LYS A 52 15.11 0.43 -6.35
N SER A 53 14.00 -0.27 -6.25
CA SER A 53 13.72 -1.24 -5.19
C SER A 53 14.81 -2.30 -5.01
N ASP A 54 15.50 -2.66 -6.10
CA ASP A 54 16.53 -3.70 -6.10
C ASP A 54 17.93 -3.17 -5.74
N SER A 55 18.13 -1.85 -5.75
CA SER A 55 19.39 -1.19 -5.36
C SER A 55 19.34 -0.52 -3.99
N LEU A 56 18.15 -0.35 -3.41
CA LEU A 56 17.98 0.18 -2.07
C LEU A 56 17.91 -0.95 -1.05
N TYR A 57 18.73 -0.85 -0.01
CA TYR A 57 18.80 -1.84 1.05
C TYR A 57 18.59 -1.20 2.42
N TYR A 58 17.69 -1.80 3.19
CA TYR A 58 17.55 -1.52 4.60
C TYR A 58 18.63 -2.28 5.38
N VAL A 59 19.23 -1.61 6.36
CA VAL A 59 20.34 -2.16 7.15
C VAL A 59 19.85 -2.56 8.52
N GLU A 60 19.99 -3.83 8.87
CA GLU A 60 19.75 -4.36 10.22
C GLU A 60 20.99 -4.99 10.80
N MET A 61 21.21 -4.79 12.09
CA MET A 61 22.33 -5.36 12.84
C MET A 61 21.86 -5.87 14.20
N ASP A 62 22.40 -7.02 14.64
CA ASP A 62 22.03 -7.62 15.93
C ASP A 62 22.87 -7.07 17.09
N ASN A 63 22.39 -5.99 17.71
CA ASN A 63 22.94 -5.42 18.93
C ASN A 63 22.15 -5.83 20.20
N TRP A 64 21.27 -6.82 20.09
CA TRP A 64 20.31 -7.16 21.14
C TRP A 64 20.92 -7.94 22.29
N ASP A 65 20.09 -8.26 23.29
CA ASP A 65 20.47 -8.98 24.51
C ASP A 65 21.19 -10.31 24.16
N PRO A 66 22.40 -10.56 24.63
CA PRO A 66 23.10 -11.82 24.42
C PRO A 66 22.34 -13.07 24.90
N ALA A 67 21.52 -12.92 25.96
CA ALA A 67 20.77 -14.01 26.56
C ALA A 67 19.40 -14.25 25.90
N ARG A 68 18.87 -13.23 25.22
CA ARG A 68 17.51 -13.29 24.66
C ARG A 68 17.46 -12.70 23.25
N GLY A 69 16.73 -13.33 22.32
CA GLY A 69 16.55 -12.82 20.96
C GLY A 69 15.68 -11.55 20.92
N TRP A 70 15.73 -10.84 19.78
CA TRP A 70 14.83 -9.72 19.49
C TRP A 70 13.36 -10.15 19.54
N ASN A 71 13.06 -11.32 19.00
CA ASN A 71 11.72 -11.90 18.96
C ASN A 71 11.82 -13.39 19.29
N ASP A 72 11.17 -13.82 20.37
CA ASP A 72 11.21 -15.20 20.83
C ASP A 72 10.49 -16.16 19.86
N ASP A 73 9.49 -15.65 19.12
CA ASP A 73 8.69 -16.43 18.14
C ASP A 73 9.40 -16.57 16.77
N LYS A 74 10.41 -15.72 16.50
CA LYS A 74 11.17 -15.72 15.24
C LYS A 74 12.66 -15.85 15.52
N PRO A 75 13.19 -17.07 15.65
CA PRO A 75 14.63 -17.28 15.81
C PRO A 75 15.41 -16.65 14.65
N GLY A 76 16.42 -15.84 14.96
CA GLY A 76 17.20 -15.12 13.96
C GLY A 76 16.64 -13.76 13.56
N ALA A 77 15.51 -13.32 14.13
CA ALA A 77 15.10 -11.94 14.02
C ALA A 77 16.11 -11.01 14.70
N VAL A 78 16.35 -9.87 14.09
CA VAL A 78 17.24 -8.81 14.60
C VAL A 78 16.43 -7.52 14.77
N PRO A 79 16.92 -6.55 15.59
CA PRO A 79 16.25 -5.27 15.69
C PRO A 79 16.05 -4.62 14.32
N ASN A 80 14.85 -4.12 14.08
CA ASN A 80 14.46 -3.48 12.84
C ASN A 80 14.83 -2.00 12.76
N GLN A 81 15.65 -1.52 13.64
CA GLN A 81 16.26 -0.19 13.69
C GLN A 81 17.67 -0.34 14.23
N ILE A 82 18.51 0.69 14.06
CA ILE A 82 19.89 0.67 14.57
C ILE A 82 20.09 1.76 15.63
N THR A 83 21.18 1.63 16.40
CA THR A 83 21.56 2.65 17.38
C THR A 83 22.18 3.87 16.71
N TYR A 84 22.14 5.02 17.40
CA TYR A 84 22.81 6.23 16.94
C TYR A 84 24.32 6.02 16.74
N ARG A 85 24.98 5.39 17.70
CA ARG A 85 26.43 5.15 17.63
C ARG A 85 26.83 4.24 16.47
N ASP A 86 26.03 3.22 16.19
CA ASP A 86 26.29 2.30 15.07
C ASP A 86 26.05 3.02 13.74
N MET A 87 24.98 3.80 13.62
CA MET A 87 24.69 4.63 12.44
C MET A 87 25.88 5.56 12.11
N ILE A 88 26.37 6.32 13.10
CA ILE A 88 27.49 7.25 12.88
C ILE A 88 28.76 6.53 12.39
N GLU A 89 29.03 5.33 12.90
CA GLU A 89 30.22 4.56 12.49
C GLU A 89 30.09 3.98 11.09
N ILE A 90 28.92 3.37 10.76
CA ILE A 90 28.73 2.79 9.43
C ILE A 90 28.58 3.85 8.33
N MET A 91 28.11 5.05 8.66
CA MET A 91 28.06 6.20 7.74
C MET A 91 29.46 6.69 7.30
N LYS A 92 30.54 6.26 7.94
CA LYS A 92 31.93 6.56 7.51
C LYS A 92 32.36 5.75 6.29
N SER A 93 31.58 4.75 5.90
CA SER A 93 31.84 3.93 4.70
C SER A 93 31.63 4.74 3.43
N ASN A 94 32.53 4.58 2.45
CA ASN A 94 32.41 5.15 1.12
C ASN A 94 31.96 4.10 0.06
N ILE A 95 31.49 2.92 0.50
CA ILE A 95 31.06 1.84 -0.39
C ILE A 95 29.70 2.14 -1.02
N PRO A 96 28.66 2.57 -0.27
CA PRO A 96 27.37 2.91 -0.87
C PRO A 96 27.43 4.14 -1.77
N THR A 97 26.62 4.17 -2.81
CA THR A 97 26.44 5.35 -3.68
C THR A 97 25.76 6.48 -2.90
N HIS A 98 24.73 6.13 -2.13
CA HIS A 98 24.03 6.99 -1.18
C HIS A 98 23.77 6.22 0.12
N GLN A 99 23.79 6.92 1.24
CA GLN A 99 23.48 6.31 2.55
C GLN A 99 22.93 7.37 3.50
N GLY A 100 22.03 6.96 4.39
CA GLY A 100 21.50 7.88 5.37
C GLY A 100 20.69 7.22 6.46
N GLY A 101 20.95 7.66 7.70
CA GLY A 101 20.07 7.42 8.81
C GLY A 101 18.97 8.47 8.88
N SER A 102 17.80 8.11 9.35
CA SER A 102 16.72 9.07 9.59
C SER A 102 15.84 8.63 10.75
N PHE A 103 15.11 9.57 11.34
CA PHE A 103 14.12 9.28 12.36
C PHE A 103 12.95 10.26 12.33
N LYS A 104 11.83 9.85 12.91
CA LYS A 104 10.60 10.64 13.04
C LYS A 104 10.72 11.59 14.23
N GLY A 105 10.56 12.89 13.99
CA GLY A 105 10.47 13.94 15.00
C GLY A 105 9.06 14.49 15.13
N SER A 106 8.79 15.20 16.20
CA SER A 106 7.53 15.90 16.43
C SER A 106 7.83 17.30 16.92
N LEU A 107 7.48 18.32 16.12
CA LEU A 107 7.88 19.71 16.31
C LEU A 107 6.70 20.66 16.12
N TYR A 108 6.86 21.90 16.56
CA TYR A 108 5.88 22.96 16.35
C TYR A 108 6.38 23.96 15.29
N VAL A 109 5.51 24.25 14.32
CA VAL A 109 5.74 25.28 13.31
C VAL A 109 4.92 26.52 13.66
N TYR A 110 5.57 27.66 13.59
CA TYR A 110 4.98 28.97 13.86
C TYR A 110 4.78 29.70 12.51
N PRO A 111 3.51 29.93 12.11
CA PRO A 111 3.23 30.66 10.87
C PRO A 111 3.78 32.07 10.87
N PRO A 112 4.20 32.61 9.72
CA PRO A 112 4.77 33.96 9.62
C PRO A 112 3.79 35.07 9.98
N ALA A 113 2.48 34.86 9.90
CA ALA A 113 1.49 35.85 10.29
C ALA A 113 1.13 35.70 11.77
N GLN A 114 1.16 36.81 12.52
CA GLN A 114 0.83 36.87 13.95
C GLN A 114 -0.61 36.38 14.31
N VAL A 115 -1.46 36.18 13.31
CA VAL A 115 -2.87 35.77 13.45
C VAL A 115 -3.08 34.26 13.53
N ALA A 116 -2.11 33.47 13.07
CA ALA A 116 -2.23 32.01 13.05
C ALA A 116 -1.54 31.36 14.24
N ARG A 117 -2.22 30.40 14.87
CA ARG A 117 -1.66 29.64 16.00
C ARG A 117 -0.58 28.66 15.55
N PRO A 118 0.47 28.42 16.36
CA PRO A 118 1.41 27.36 16.13
C PRO A 118 0.68 26.02 15.98
N PHE A 119 1.23 25.15 15.15
CA PHE A 119 0.67 23.81 14.95
C PHE A 119 1.76 22.75 14.96
N LYS A 120 1.39 21.60 15.48
CA LYS A 120 2.27 20.44 15.55
C LYS A 120 2.41 19.80 14.18
N VAL A 121 3.64 19.43 13.84
CA VAL A 121 4.00 18.72 12.60
C VAL A 121 4.82 17.48 12.91
N VAL A 122 4.72 16.52 12.02
CA VAL A 122 5.65 15.39 11.98
C VAL A 122 6.83 15.78 11.10
N ALA A 123 8.03 15.67 11.65
CA ALA A 123 9.28 15.98 10.98
C ALA A 123 10.06 14.71 10.64
N ARG A 124 10.79 14.71 9.54
CA ARG A 124 11.84 13.73 9.26
C ARG A 124 13.19 14.39 9.48
N MET A 125 13.89 13.92 10.50
CA MET A 125 15.29 14.28 10.72
C MET A 125 16.15 13.36 9.86
N CYS A 126 16.87 13.90 8.88
CA CYS A 126 17.57 13.08 7.88
C CYS A 126 18.82 13.75 7.32
N PHE A 127 19.66 12.97 6.69
CA PHE A 127 20.79 13.45 5.88
C PHE A 127 20.32 13.86 4.48
N SER A 128 21.09 14.68 3.77
CA SER A 128 20.76 15.11 2.40
C SER A 128 20.55 13.93 1.43
N ASP A 129 21.27 12.84 1.61
CA ASP A 129 21.13 11.62 0.80
C ASP A 129 19.74 10.95 0.93
N PHE A 130 18.89 11.32 1.92
CA PHE A 130 17.49 10.89 1.99
C PHE A 130 16.74 11.17 0.68
N PHE A 131 16.95 12.35 0.11
CA PHE A 131 16.26 12.74 -1.12
C PHE A 131 16.78 11.99 -2.35
N ALA A 132 18.08 11.66 -2.37
CA ALA A 132 18.64 10.81 -3.41
C ALA A 132 18.27 9.33 -3.28
N LEU A 133 18.07 8.83 -2.04
CA LEU A 133 17.62 7.47 -1.78
C LEU A 133 16.16 7.26 -2.23
N PHE A 134 15.26 8.19 -1.90
CA PHE A 134 13.82 7.97 -2.00
C PHE A 134 13.12 8.77 -3.10
N ASP A 135 13.85 9.64 -3.81
CA ASP A 135 13.40 10.44 -4.96
C ASP A 135 12.07 11.21 -4.73
N PRO A 136 11.85 11.88 -3.57
CA PRO A 136 10.67 12.72 -3.44
C PRO A 136 10.73 13.88 -4.43
N PRO A 137 9.67 14.08 -5.26
CA PRO A 137 9.72 15.08 -6.32
C PRO A 137 9.61 16.50 -5.75
N PHE A 138 10.48 17.42 -6.20
CA PHE A 138 10.40 18.81 -5.84
C PHE A 138 9.46 19.60 -6.74
N GLN A 139 8.70 20.54 -6.15
CA GLN A 139 7.90 21.53 -6.84
C GLN A 139 8.68 22.84 -7.01
N TYR A 140 9.36 23.27 -5.94
CA TYR A 140 10.18 24.47 -5.91
C TYR A 140 11.51 24.16 -5.23
N GLY A 141 12.59 24.78 -5.66
CA GLY A 141 13.92 24.62 -5.08
C GLY A 141 14.49 23.21 -5.20
N SER A 142 15.29 22.85 -4.23
CA SER A 142 15.99 21.56 -4.17
C SER A 142 16.31 21.16 -2.73
N ILE A 143 17.07 20.08 -2.56
CA ILE A 143 17.62 19.68 -1.25
C ILE A 143 18.62 20.73 -0.75
N TRP A 144 18.89 20.72 0.54
CA TRP A 144 19.97 21.50 1.14
C TRP A 144 21.36 20.95 0.75
N PRO A 145 22.44 21.77 0.84
CA PRO A 145 23.78 21.33 0.52
C PRO A 145 24.29 20.31 1.56
N ARG A 146 25.18 19.42 1.15
CA ARG A 146 25.80 18.41 2.03
C ARG A 146 26.56 19.01 3.24
N SER A 147 26.90 20.29 3.24
CA SER A 147 27.45 20.99 4.41
C SER A 147 26.52 20.92 5.61
N ALA A 148 25.20 20.96 5.38
CA ALA A 148 24.18 20.85 6.42
C ALA A 148 24.14 19.48 7.12
N ASP A 149 24.74 18.47 6.52
CA ASP A 149 24.87 17.15 7.13
C ASP A 149 26.02 17.08 8.18
N LYS A 150 26.88 18.09 8.21
CA LYS A 150 28.04 18.17 9.14
C LYS A 150 27.76 19.02 10.36
N GLY A 151 26.63 19.73 10.37
CA GLY A 151 26.27 20.63 11.46
C GLY A 151 24.83 21.09 11.34
N PRO A 152 24.27 21.72 12.39
CA PRO A 152 22.86 22.12 12.43
C PRO A 152 22.60 23.39 11.60
N GLU A 153 22.75 23.34 10.27
CA GLU A 153 22.38 24.44 9.40
C GLU A 153 20.86 24.64 9.36
N GLN A 154 20.41 25.88 9.52
CA GLN A 154 18.99 26.27 9.59
C GLN A 154 18.32 26.26 8.20
N VAL A 155 18.20 25.08 7.61
CA VAL A 155 17.55 24.83 6.32
C VAL A 155 16.43 23.81 6.49
N ILE A 156 15.37 23.95 5.69
CA ILE A 156 14.18 23.09 5.78
C ILE A 156 13.63 22.78 4.37
N VAL A 157 13.11 21.59 4.19
CA VAL A 157 12.26 21.23 3.05
C VAL A 157 10.84 21.01 3.57
N LEU A 158 9.87 21.64 2.90
CA LEU A 158 8.46 21.55 3.24
C LEU A 158 7.74 20.53 2.34
N ASP A 159 6.75 19.84 2.87
CA ASP A 159 5.79 19.14 2.03
C ASP A 159 4.83 20.11 1.35
N TYR A 160 4.08 19.63 0.37
CA TYR A 160 3.10 20.43 -0.38
C TYR A 160 2.03 21.06 0.52
N GLU A 161 1.44 20.28 1.46
CA GLU A 161 0.34 20.72 2.31
C GLU A 161 0.81 21.82 3.30
N THR A 162 2.00 21.67 3.86
CA THR A 162 2.59 22.67 4.77
C THR A 162 2.91 23.95 4.04
N ASN A 163 3.46 23.89 2.82
CA ASN A 163 3.68 25.08 2.00
C ASN A 163 2.35 25.77 1.64
N GLN A 164 1.30 25.01 1.33
CA GLN A 164 -0.04 25.60 1.12
C GLN A 164 -0.53 26.34 2.36
N LYS A 165 -0.36 25.73 3.54
CA LYS A 165 -0.81 26.31 4.81
C LYS A 165 -0.03 27.55 5.23
N LEU A 166 1.29 27.57 5.00
CA LEU A 166 2.17 28.65 5.44
C LEU A 166 2.25 29.80 4.43
N PHE A 167 2.25 29.49 3.15
CA PHE A 167 2.57 30.43 2.05
C PHE A 167 1.53 30.44 0.91
N GLY A 168 0.39 29.83 1.08
CA GLY A 168 -0.67 29.78 0.06
C GLY A 168 -0.27 29.03 -1.22
N GLY A 169 0.73 28.11 -1.12
CA GLY A 169 1.20 27.31 -2.26
C GLY A 169 2.13 28.01 -3.24
N GLN A 170 2.49 29.25 -2.97
CA GLN A 170 3.47 29.99 -3.77
C GLN A 170 4.89 29.45 -3.54
N ASP A 171 5.81 29.84 -4.43
CA ASP A 171 7.23 29.57 -4.21
C ASP A 171 7.70 30.25 -2.92
N SER A 172 8.14 29.41 -1.98
CA SER A 172 8.62 29.84 -0.67
C SER A 172 10.12 29.65 -0.49
N VAL A 173 10.84 29.23 -1.54
CA VAL A 173 12.31 29.08 -1.47
C VAL A 173 12.97 30.40 -1.06
N GLY A 174 13.88 30.33 -0.09
CA GLY A 174 14.55 31.51 0.50
C GLY A 174 13.72 32.23 1.57
N LYS A 175 12.44 31.93 1.74
CA LYS A 175 11.62 32.48 2.84
C LYS A 175 11.94 31.77 4.15
N THR A 176 11.61 32.43 5.26
CA THR A 176 11.88 31.91 6.60
C THR A 176 10.65 31.29 7.21
N VAL A 177 10.83 30.16 7.88
CA VAL A 177 9.82 29.44 8.69
C VAL A 177 10.40 29.24 10.09
N ARG A 178 9.64 29.61 11.11
CA ARG A 178 10.01 29.34 12.50
C ARG A 178 9.55 27.96 12.92
N VAL A 179 10.53 27.12 13.34
CA VAL A 179 10.30 25.78 13.89
C VAL A 179 10.88 25.77 15.30
N GLU A 180 10.09 25.45 16.29
CA GLU A 180 10.43 25.56 17.70
C GLU A 180 10.96 26.96 18.04
N ASP A 181 12.17 27.06 18.49
CA ASP A 181 12.85 28.29 18.89
C ASP A 181 13.71 28.94 17.80
N ARG A 182 13.75 28.38 16.58
CA ARG A 182 14.69 28.79 15.52
C ARG A 182 14.00 29.07 14.19
N ASP A 183 14.65 29.95 13.41
CA ASP A 183 14.21 30.33 12.08
C ASP A 183 14.98 29.53 11.02
N PHE A 184 14.26 28.88 10.12
CA PHE A 184 14.80 28.04 9.04
C PHE A 184 14.52 28.66 7.69
N VAL A 185 15.51 28.63 6.80
CA VAL A 185 15.35 29.04 5.40
C VAL A 185 14.82 27.86 4.59
N VAL A 186 13.75 28.06 3.86
CA VAL A 186 13.18 27.05 2.96
C VAL A 186 14.12 26.80 1.80
N ALA A 187 14.72 25.62 1.72
CA ALA A 187 15.58 25.18 0.62
C ALA A 187 14.75 24.60 -0.54
N GLY A 188 13.65 23.95 -0.24
CA GLY A 188 12.77 23.37 -1.24
C GLY A 188 11.38 23.03 -0.72
N VAL A 189 10.48 22.80 -1.67
CA VAL A 189 9.10 22.38 -1.44
C VAL A 189 8.84 21.14 -2.29
N LEU A 190 8.35 20.08 -1.68
CA LEU A 190 7.99 18.86 -2.38
C LEU A 190 6.66 19.02 -3.14
N LYS A 191 6.51 18.29 -4.23
CA LYS A 191 5.17 17.99 -4.79
C LYS A 191 4.42 17.06 -3.82
N PRO A 192 3.09 16.87 -3.99
CA PRO A 192 2.40 15.84 -3.26
C PRO A 192 3.13 14.50 -3.39
N TRP A 193 3.68 14.01 -2.27
CA TRP A 193 4.46 12.78 -2.21
C TRP A 193 3.97 11.92 -1.05
N GLN A 194 3.39 10.77 -1.39
CA GLN A 194 2.81 9.83 -0.45
C GLN A 194 3.15 8.41 -0.91
N PRO A 195 4.38 7.92 -0.67
CA PRO A 195 4.74 6.56 -1.02
C PRO A 195 3.89 5.56 -0.24
N GLN A 196 3.38 4.55 -0.95
CA GLN A 196 2.46 3.58 -0.38
C GLN A 196 2.86 2.16 -0.80
N PRO A 197 3.23 1.35 0.20
CA PRO A 197 3.43 1.72 1.61
C PRO A 197 4.60 2.69 1.82
N LYS A 198 4.63 3.38 2.99
CA LYS A 198 5.74 4.23 3.42
C LYS A 198 6.96 3.37 3.77
N TYR A 199 7.64 2.88 2.74
CA TYR A 199 8.66 1.82 2.83
C TYR A 199 9.93 2.22 3.56
N TYR A 200 10.25 3.51 3.61
CA TYR A 200 11.44 4.00 4.30
C TYR A 200 11.29 3.99 5.83
N ASP A 201 10.05 3.88 6.33
CA ASP A 201 9.74 3.82 7.77
C ASP A 201 8.38 3.14 8.04
N PRO A 202 8.19 1.85 7.63
CA PRO A 202 6.91 1.16 7.79
C PRO A 202 6.55 0.89 9.25
N HIS A 203 7.53 0.71 10.09
CA HIS A 203 7.48 0.43 11.55
C HIS A 203 6.83 1.55 12.36
N ASN A 204 6.95 2.83 11.90
CA ASN A 204 6.25 3.96 12.47
C ASN A 204 4.96 4.31 11.72
N GLY A 205 4.37 3.34 11.00
CA GLY A 205 3.12 3.49 10.29
C GLY A 205 3.27 3.40 8.76
N ALA A 206 3.18 2.18 8.23
CA ALA A 206 3.34 1.91 6.79
C ALA A 206 2.32 2.64 5.90
N PHE A 207 1.16 3.01 6.46
CA PHE A 207 0.08 3.68 5.75
C PHE A 207 -0.25 5.07 6.34
N GLU A 208 0.65 5.61 7.16
CA GLU A 208 0.57 6.99 7.60
C GLU A 208 1.02 7.95 6.48
N LYS A 209 0.63 9.21 6.61
CA LYS A 209 1.13 10.28 5.73
C LYS A 209 2.66 10.40 5.83
N ALA A 210 3.30 10.80 4.73
CA ALA A 210 4.69 11.23 4.77
C ALA A 210 4.84 12.46 5.69
N GLU A 211 6.05 12.74 6.09
CA GLU A 211 6.34 13.82 7.01
C GLU A 211 6.09 15.19 6.36
N GLN A 212 5.67 16.15 7.18
CA GLN A 212 5.28 17.49 6.75
C GLN A 212 6.46 18.41 6.54
N ILE A 213 7.57 18.16 7.26
CA ILE A 213 8.82 18.90 7.15
C ILE A 213 10.01 17.95 7.22
N TYR A 214 11.09 18.34 6.56
CA TYR A 214 12.36 17.61 6.55
C TYR A 214 13.45 18.56 7.04
N LEU A 215 14.27 18.10 7.98
CA LEU A 215 15.32 18.89 8.64
C LEU A 215 16.62 18.11 8.67
N PRO A 216 17.80 18.79 8.66
CA PRO A 216 19.07 18.14 8.83
C PRO A 216 19.14 17.31 10.13
N PHE A 217 19.69 16.10 10.03
CA PHE A 217 19.77 15.15 11.14
C PHE A 217 20.45 15.75 12.39
N GLU A 218 21.45 16.58 12.22
CA GLU A 218 22.25 17.14 13.30
C GLU A 218 21.47 18.11 14.24
N PHE A 219 20.24 18.53 13.90
CA PHE A 219 19.37 19.24 14.83
C PHE A 219 18.92 18.38 16.03
N LEU A 220 19.09 17.07 15.96
CA LEU A 220 18.97 16.16 17.07
C LEU A 220 19.74 16.66 18.33
N ARG A 221 20.97 17.17 18.17
CA ARG A 221 21.82 17.56 19.28
C ARG A 221 21.40 18.85 19.99
N PRO A 222 21.25 20.00 19.27
CA PRO A 222 20.89 21.27 19.91
C PRO A 222 19.48 21.30 20.51
N TRP A 223 18.58 20.40 20.10
CA TRP A 223 17.26 20.27 20.65
C TRP A 223 17.08 19.08 21.61
N GLU A 224 18.15 18.30 21.82
CA GLU A 224 18.10 17.04 22.58
C GLU A 224 16.88 16.19 22.17
N LEU A 225 16.67 16.08 20.84
CA LEU A 225 15.45 15.57 20.27
C LEU A 225 15.41 14.05 20.32
N HIS A 226 14.48 13.51 21.07
CA HIS A 226 14.16 12.10 21.06
C HIS A 226 13.30 11.72 19.87
N SER A 227 13.40 10.48 19.40
CA SER A 227 12.52 9.97 18.35
C SER A 227 11.06 10.03 18.80
N ALA A 228 10.20 10.60 17.96
CA ALA A 228 8.74 10.53 18.11
C ALA A 228 8.15 9.24 17.50
N GLY A 229 9.00 8.40 16.93
CA GLY A 229 8.68 7.07 16.46
C GLY A 229 8.97 6.01 17.50
N ASN A 230 8.99 4.75 17.06
CA ASN A 230 9.33 3.63 17.92
C ASN A 230 10.79 3.73 18.40
N THR A 231 11.00 3.41 19.65
CA THR A 231 12.33 3.29 20.27
C THR A 231 12.31 2.04 21.13
N SER A 232 13.26 1.15 20.90
CA SER A 232 13.38 -0.11 21.63
C SER A 232 14.79 -0.28 22.17
N GLY A 233 14.95 -1.02 23.25
CA GLY A 233 16.25 -1.35 23.81
C GLY A 233 16.12 -2.36 24.95
N TRP A 234 17.16 -3.14 25.14
CA TRP A 234 17.22 -4.16 26.16
C TRP A 234 17.99 -3.71 27.42
N LYS A 235 18.64 -2.54 27.33
CA LYS A 235 19.28 -1.85 28.45
C LYS A 235 18.59 -0.53 28.76
N ASN A 236 18.89 0.04 29.93
CA ASN A 236 18.50 1.41 30.24
C ASN A 236 19.11 2.38 29.22
N PHE A 237 18.35 3.37 28.81
CA PHE A 237 18.75 4.38 27.81
C PHE A 237 19.67 5.47 28.38
N GLY A 238 19.96 5.46 29.66
CA GLY A 238 20.70 6.50 30.35
C GLY A 238 19.81 7.56 31.01
N GLU A 239 20.41 8.46 31.78
CA GLU A 239 19.72 9.51 32.54
C GLU A 239 19.71 10.86 31.82
N ASN A 240 20.53 11.01 30.79
CA ASN A 240 20.67 12.23 30.00
C ASN A 240 20.82 11.95 28.51
N PHE A 241 20.67 12.98 27.70
CA PHE A 241 20.69 12.87 26.24
C PHE A 241 21.99 12.30 25.67
N LYS A 242 23.14 12.61 26.29
CA LYS A 242 24.43 12.07 25.89
C LYS A 242 24.51 10.56 26.10
N GLU A 243 24.00 10.09 27.22
CA GLU A 243 23.90 8.67 27.53
C GLU A 243 22.90 7.95 26.62
N TYR A 244 21.75 8.58 26.32
CA TYR A 244 20.82 8.09 25.33
C TYR A 244 21.46 7.84 23.97
N LEU A 245 22.25 8.80 23.46
CA LEU A 245 22.96 8.64 22.20
C LEU A 245 24.06 7.56 22.25
N ALA A 246 24.63 7.31 23.41
CA ALA A 246 25.63 6.27 23.63
C ALA A 246 25.03 4.90 23.99
N SER A 247 23.71 4.80 24.18
CA SER A 247 23.04 3.59 24.60
C SER A 247 22.89 2.54 23.48
N GLU A 248 22.35 1.37 23.85
CA GLU A 248 21.94 0.33 22.89
C GLU A 248 20.50 0.52 22.39
N ALA A 249 19.90 1.69 22.59
CA ALA A 249 18.58 2.03 22.07
C ALA A 249 18.58 2.07 20.54
N VAL A 250 17.66 1.36 19.91
CA VAL A 250 17.45 1.32 18.48
C VAL A 250 16.22 2.16 18.12
N TRP A 251 16.40 3.13 17.20
CA TRP A 251 15.36 4.09 16.82
C TRP A 251 15.60 4.76 15.46
N ILE A 252 16.69 4.42 14.78
CA ILE A 252 17.11 5.02 13.51
C ILE A 252 16.85 4.04 12.38
N GLN A 253 16.19 4.52 11.33
CA GLN A 253 16.06 3.84 10.05
C GLN A 253 17.31 4.10 9.23
N MET A 254 18.05 3.05 8.85
CA MET A 254 19.26 3.17 8.05
C MET A 254 19.09 2.53 6.68
N TRP A 255 19.31 3.34 5.66
CA TRP A 255 19.21 2.94 4.26
C TRP A 255 20.50 3.18 3.51
N VAL A 256 20.80 2.28 2.56
CA VAL A 256 21.95 2.41 1.65
C VAL A 256 21.55 2.06 0.23
N GLN A 257 22.16 2.72 -0.74
CA GLN A 257 22.06 2.38 -2.15
C GLN A 257 23.31 1.65 -2.60
N LEU A 258 23.14 0.43 -3.11
CA LEU A 258 24.20 -0.44 -3.60
C LEU A 258 23.82 -0.87 -5.04
N ASP A 259 24.50 -0.28 -6.02
CA ASP A 259 24.12 -0.40 -7.43
C ASP A 259 24.69 -1.65 -8.10
N SER A 260 25.52 -2.43 -7.40
CA SER A 260 26.11 -3.66 -7.93
C SER A 260 26.25 -4.74 -6.87
N GLN A 261 26.25 -5.98 -7.32
CA GLN A 261 26.50 -7.13 -6.42
C GLN A 261 27.84 -7.03 -5.71
N LYS A 262 28.87 -6.51 -6.38
CA LYS A 262 30.19 -6.26 -5.78
C LYS A 262 30.14 -5.27 -4.63
N GLN A 263 29.37 -4.17 -4.78
CA GLN A 263 29.16 -3.22 -3.67
C GLN A 263 28.40 -3.87 -2.51
N LYS A 264 27.38 -4.67 -2.81
CA LYS A 264 26.61 -5.40 -1.80
C LYS A 264 27.48 -6.35 -0.97
N GLU A 265 28.34 -7.12 -1.62
CA GLU A 265 29.30 -8.01 -0.96
C GLU A 265 30.30 -7.22 -0.12
N ALA A 266 30.91 -6.19 -0.70
CA ALA A 266 31.88 -5.34 0.00
C ALA A 266 31.24 -4.65 1.23
N TYR A 267 30.00 -4.19 1.11
CA TYR A 267 29.30 -3.55 2.23
C TYR A 267 28.91 -4.57 3.32
N ARG A 268 28.51 -5.76 2.94
CA ARG A 268 28.28 -6.87 3.89
C ARG A 268 29.56 -7.22 4.66
N ASP A 269 30.70 -7.32 3.98
CA ASP A 269 32.00 -7.60 4.61
C ASP A 269 32.40 -6.46 5.56
N PHE A 270 32.16 -5.21 5.17
CA PHE A 270 32.37 -4.05 6.02
C PHE A 270 31.50 -4.13 7.30
N LEU A 271 30.19 -4.41 7.19
CA LEU A 271 29.32 -4.58 8.36
C LEU A 271 29.78 -5.74 9.26
N ASN A 272 30.19 -6.86 8.67
CA ASN A 272 30.72 -8.01 9.43
C ASN A 272 32.01 -7.66 10.16
N ALA A 273 32.92 -6.93 9.52
CA ALA A 273 34.15 -6.45 10.13
C ALA A 273 33.86 -5.48 11.30
N TYR A 274 32.90 -4.56 11.10
CA TYR A 274 32.43 -3.64 12.13
C TYR A 274 31.89 -4.40 13.35
N VAL A 275 30.94 -5.32 13.15
CA VAL A 275 30.35 -6.13 14.23
C VAL A 275 31.45 -6.95 14.96
N ASN A 276 32.39 -7.54 14.22
CA ASN A 276 33.52 -8.27 14.85
C ASN A 276 34.43 -7.35 15.71
N GLY A 277 34.58 -6.10 15.28
CA GLY A 277 35.23 -5.06 16.09
C GLY A 277 34.46 -4.75 17.37
N GLN A 278 33.14 -4.59 17.27
CA GLN A 278 32.26 -4.32 18.41
C GLN A 278 32.24 -5.49 19.42
N LYS A 279 32.28 -6.72 18.94
CA LYS A 279 32.42 -7.91 19.83
C LYS A 279 33.65 -7.86 20.72
N LYS A 280 34.79 -7.42 20.18
CA LYS A 280 36.01 -7.25 20.97
C LYS A 280 35.88 -6.15 22.04
N LEU A 281 34.96 -5.22 21.85
CA LEU A 281 34.64 -4.17 22.81
C LEU A 281 33.50 -4.56 23.77
N GLY A 282 33.02 -5.81 23.75
CA GLY A 282 31.98 -6.32 24.62
C GLY A 282 30.57 -5.94 24.19
N ARG A 283 30.37 -5.56 22.90
CA ARG A 283 29.07 -5.28 22.30
C ARG A 283 28.70 -6.31 21.25
N MET A 284 27.46 -6.36 20.83
CA MET A 284 26.97 -7.23 19.73
C MET A 284 27.42 -8.68 19.89
N LEU A 285 27.27 -9.23 21.10
CA LEU A 285 27.82 -10.53 21.46
C LEU A 285 27.10 -11.73 20.84
N ARG A 286 25.89 -11.51 20.29
CA ARG A 286 25.16 -12.55 19.58
C ARG A 286 25.87 -12.99 18.31
N PRO A 287 25.52 -14.16 17.71
CA PRO A 287 26.02 -14.54 16.39
C PRO A 287 25.85 -13.41 15.38
N THR A 288 26.83 -13.17 14.54
CA THR A 288 26.76 -12.11 13.52
C THR A 288 25.61 -12.40 12.55
N ASN A 289 24.62 -11.51 12.52
CA ASN A 289 23.44 -11.63 11.69
C ASN A 289 23.05 -10.25 11.14
N ASN A 290 23.92 -9.71 10.26
CA ASN A 290 23.65 -8.46 9.57
C ASN A 290 22.77 -8.73 8.36
N LYS A 291 21.69 -7.95 8.20
CA LYS A 291 20.80 -8.07 7.04
C LYS A 291 20.91 -6.83 6.16
N LEU A 292 20.88 -7.06 4.85
CA LEU A 292 20.74 -6.07 3.80
C LEU A 292 19.51 -6.47 2.99
N LEU A 293 18.37 -5.88 3.34
CA LEU A 293 17.07 -6.25 2.81
C LEU A 293 16.66 -5.27 1.69
N PRO A 294 16.46 -5.73 0.45
CA PRO A 294 15.89 -4.87 -0.60
C PRO A 294 14.45 -4.49 -0.21
N VAL A 295 13.93 -3.40 -0.80
CA VAL A 295 12.66 -2.78 -0.40
C VAL A 295 11.52 -3.78 -0.21
N MET A 296 11.28 -4.66 -1.18
CA MET A 296 10.14 -5.60 -1.10
C MET A 296 10.35 -6.71 -0.06
N GLU A 297 11.60 -7.12 0.18
CA GLU A 297 11.94 -8.10 1.20
C GLU A 297 11.82 -7.49 2.60
N TRP A 298 12.23 -6.23 2.75
CA TRP A 298 12.04 -5.42 3.95
C TRP A 298 10.56 -5.27 4.31
N LEU A 299 9.71 -4.88 3.34
CA LEU A 299 8.26 -4.75 3.56
C LEU A 299 7.61 -6.09 3.96
N LYS A 300 8.12 -7.20 3.46
CA LYS A 300 7.66 -8.55 3.84
C LYS A 300 8.14 -8.93 5.25
N GLU A 301 9.39 -8.64 5.62
CA GLU A 301 9.92 -8.90 6.97
C GLU A 301 9.12 -8.15 8.03
N GLU A 302 8.78 -6.88 7.74
CA GLU A 302 7.94 -6.01 8.59
C GLU A 302 6.44 -6.36 8.54
N GLN A 303 6.05 -7.36 7.77
CA GLN A 303 4.65 -7.80 7.65
C GLN A 303 3.69 -6.64 7.30
N VAL A 304 4.14 -5.72 6.43
CA VAL A 304 3.35 -4.57 5.99
C VAL A 304 2.01 -4.97 5.37
N VAL A 305 1.98 -6.14 4.70
CA VAL A 305 0.73 -6.82 4.33
C VAL A 305 0.44 -7.87 5.39
N PRO A 306 -0.53 -7.65 6.28
CA PRO A 306 -0.90 -8.62 7.29
C PRO A 306 -1.41 -9.92 6.64
N GLU A 307 -1.21 -11.07 7.30
CA GLU A 307 -1.71 -12.36 6.82
C GLU A 307 -3.24 -12.37 6.68
N GLU A 308 -3.91 -11.60 7.55
CA GLU A 308 -5.35 -11.40 7.51
C GLU A 308 -5.82 -10.74 6.20
N ALA A 309 -5.05 -9.80 5.65
CA ALA A 309 -5.39 -9.14 4.38
C ALA A 309 -5.37 -10.14 3.21
N THR A 310 -4.40 -11.06 3.20
CA THR A 310 -4.33 -12.15 2.22
C THR A 310 -5.51 -13.12 2.40
N SER A 311 -5.82 -13.47 3.63
CA SER A 311 -6.94 -14.36 3.96
C SER A 311 -8.28 -13.74 3.57
N LEU A 312 -8.50 -12.45 3.86
CA LEU A 312 -9.71 -11.73 3.47
C LEU A 312 -9.86 -11.63 1.95
N MET A 313 -8.76 -11.41 1.22
CA MET A 313 -8.78 -11.43 -0.24
C MET A 313 -9.23 -12.81 -0.76
N LEU A 314 -8.68 -13.92 -0.25
CA LEU A 314 -9.06 -15.27 -0.66
C LEU A 314 -10.51 -15.58 -0.30
N ILE A 315 -10.96 -15.24 0.91
CA ILE A 315 -12.35 -15.41 1.35
C ILE A 315 -13.31 -14.62 0.45
N SER A 316 -12.93 -13.40 0.04
CA SER A 316 -13.74 -12.59 -0.87
C SER A 316 -13.90 -13.22 -2.26
N LEU A 317 -12.85 -13.86 -2.77
CA LEU A 317 -12.93 -14.63 -4.02
C LEU A 317 -13.82 -15.86 -3.89
N LEU A 318 -13.72 -16.59 -2.78
CA LEU A 318 -14.63 -17.71 -2.48
C LEU A 318 -16.08 -17.24 -2.38
N PHE A 319 -16.32 -16.09 -1.76
CA PHE A 319 -17.65 -15.47 -1.69
C PHE A 319 -18.20 -15.16 -3.08
N LEU A 320 -17.36 -14.63 -4.00
CA LEU A 320 -17.76 -14.41 -5.40
C LEU A 320 -18.15 -15.74 -6.10
N VAL A 321 -17.40 -16.81 -5.86
CA VAL A 321 -17.72 -18.14 -6.39
C VAL A 321 -19.07 -18.63 -5.85
N VAL A 322 -19.33 -18.49 -4.56
CA VAL A 322 -20.63 -18.84 -3.95
C VAL A 322 -21.76 -18.01 -4.55
N CYS A 323 -21.57 -16.70 -4.73
CA CYS A 323 -22.54 -15.86 -5.43
C CYS A 323 -22.82 -16.38 -6.85
N ALA A 324 -21.79 -16.70 -7.61
CA ALA A 324 -21.94 -17.24 -8.97
C ALA A 324 -22.67 -18.60 -8.98
N LEU A 325 -22.40 -19.49 -8.05
CA LEU A 325 -23.10 -20.78 -7.92
C LEU A 325 -24.57 -20.60 -7.60
N ASN A 326 -24.93 -19.70 -6.67
CA ASN A 326 -26.33 -19.38 -6.35
C ASN A 326 -27.09 -18.84 -7.57
N LEU A 327 -26.42 -18.07 -8.41
CA LEU A 327 -27.01 -17.53 -9.63
C LEU A 327 -27.32 -18.60 -10.68
N ILE A 328 -26.55 -19.71 -10.72
CA ILE A 328 -26.86 -20.85 -11.59
C ILE A 328 -28.26 -21.36 -11.32
N GLY A 329 -28.63 -21.54 -10.03
CA GLY A 329 -29.96 -21.99 -9.63
C GLY A 329 -31.07 -21.03 -10.05
N ILE A 330 -30.87 -19.74 -9.81
CA ILE A 330 -31.85 -18.70 -10.16
C ILE A 330 -32.02 -18.57 -11.69
N LEU A 331 -30.91 -18.57 -12.45
CA LEU A 331 -30.92 -18.53 -13.92
C LEU A 331 -31.56 -19.77 -14.51
N LEU A 332 -31.28 -20.96 -13.95
CA LEU A 332 -31.89 -22.21 -14.37
C LEU A 332 -33.42 -22.14 -14.21
N GLY A 333 -33.91 -21.74 -13.03
CA GLY A 333 -35.34 -21.54 -12.79
C GLY A 333 -35.99 -20.56 -13.77
N LYS A 334 -35.32 -19.39 -14.00
CA LYS A 334 -35.75 -18.37 -14.96
C LYS A 334 -35.87 -18.92 -16.39
N PHE A 335 -34.90 -19.74 -16.81
CA PHE A 335 -34.88 -20.27 -18.17
C PHE A 335 -35.87 -21.45 -18.33
N LEU A 336 -35.99 -22.34 -17.32
CA LEU A 336 -36.96 -23.43 -17.33
C LEU A 336 -38.40 -22.91 -17.40
N ALA A 337 -38.73 -21.81 -16.73
CA ALA A 337 -40.03 -21.18 -16.83
C ALA A 337 -40.40 -20.70 -18.29
N ARG A 338 -39.39 -20.62 -19.17
CA ARG A 338 -39.56 -20.26 -20.61
C ARG A 338 -39.43 -21.51 -21.51
N ALA A 339 -39.33 -22.69 -20.99
CA ALA A 339 -39.20 -23.92 -21.78
C ALA A 339 -40.29 -24.09 -22.85
N PRO A 340 -41.61 -23.84 -22.56
CA PRO A 340 -42.64 -23.94 -23.57
C PRO A 340 -42.42 -22.97 -24.76
N GLU A 341 -42.10 -21.70 -24.51
CA GLU A 341 -41.78 -20.72 -25.55
C GLU A 341 -40.60 -21.14 -26.42
N ILE A 342 -39.57 -21.68 -25.80
CA ILE A 342 -38.35 -22.18 -26.48
C ILE A 342 -38.72 -23.45 -27.31
N GLY A 343 -39.57 -24.30 -26.79
CA GLY A 343 -40.07 -25.49 -27.50
C GLY A 343 -40.75 -25.09 -28.82
N VAL A 344 -41.65 -24.13 -28.78
CA VAL A 344 -42.33 -23.57 -30.00
C VAL A 344 -41.34 -22.97 -30.99
N ARG A 345 -40.40 -22.16 -30.51
CA ARG A 345 -39.38 -21.56 -31.40
C ARG A 345 -38.49 -22.63 -32.06
N ARG A 346 -38.16 -23.70 -31.37
CA ARG A 346 -37.40 -24.82 -31.94
C ARG A 346 -38.22 -25.61 -32.96
N ALA A 347 -39.50 -25.80 -32.71
CA ALA A 347 -40.42 -26.44 -33.67
C ALA A 347 -40.55 -25.60 -34.96
N LEU A 348 -40.47 -24.27 -34.86
CA LEU A 348 -40.47 -23.33 -35.98
C LEU A 348 -39.09 -23.21 -36.67
N GLY A 349 -38.10 -24.00 -36.30
CA GLY A 349 -36.80 -24.08 -36.98
C GLY A 349 -35.63 -23.32 -36.32
N ALA A 350 -35.77 -22.77 -35.09
CA ALA A 350 -34.70 -22.13 -34.41
C ALA A 350 -33.60 -23.13 -34.00
N SER A 351 -32.32 -22.86 -34.36
CA SER A 351 -31.19 -23.72 -34.02
C SER A 351 -30.86 -23.69 -32.55
N LYS A 352 -30.38 -24.80 -31.99
CA LYS A 352 -29.89 -24.90 -30.59
C LYS A 352 -28.83 -23.83 -30.31
N ARG A 353 -27.91 -23.61 -31.27
CA ARG A 353 -26.81 -22.64 -31.16
C ARG A 353 -27.33 -21.20 -31.04
N ALA A 354 -28.35 -20.84 -31.81
CA ALA A 354 -28.95 -19.51 -31.75
C ALA A 354 -29.60 -19.23 -30.38
N ILE A 355 -30.32 -20.22 -29.85
CA ILE A 355 -30.94 -20.12 -28.52
C ILE A 355 -29.88 -20.06 -27.42
N PHE A 356 -28.85 -20.88 -27.49
CA PHE A 356 -27.74 -20.89 -26.56
C PHE A 356 -27.04 -19.51 -26.49
N LEU A 357 -26.63 -18.98 -27.66
CA LEU A 357 -25.99 -17.68 -27.75
C LEU A 357 -26.88 -16.54 -27.24
N GLN A 358 -28.19 -16.63 -27.48
CA GLN A 358 -29.15 -15.63 -26.95
C GLN A 358 -29.15 -15.63 -25.41
N HIS A 359 -29.16 -16.81 -24.77
CA HIS A 359 -29.20 -16.91 -23.31
C HIS A 359 -27.84 -16.54 -22.68
N ILE A 360 -26.71 -16.91 -23.30
CA ILE A 360 -25.38 -16.43 -22.86
C ILE A 360 -25.32 -14.92 -22.94
N PHE A 361 -25.78 -14.31 -24.02
CA PHE A 361 -25.80 -12.86 -24.16
C PHE A 361 -26.71 -12.19 -23.11
N GLU A 362 -27.84 -12.80 -22.75
CA GLU A 362 -28.69 -12.36 -21.64
C GLU A 362 -27.92 -12.38 -20.30
N CYS A 363 -27.16 -13.44 -20.04
CA CYS A 363 -26.34 -13.55 -18.83
C CYS A 363 -25.23 -12.50 -18.80
N GLU A 364 -24.58 -12.22 -19.94
CA GLU A 364 -23.52 -11.20 -20.01
C GLU A 364 -24.08 -9.79 -19.78
N VAL A 365 -25.28 -9.47 -20.28
CA VAL A 365 -25.92 -8.17 -19.99
C VAL A 365 -26.18 -8.03 -18.48
N VAL A 366 -26.63 -9.09 -17.82
CA VAL A 366 -26.81 -9.11 -16.36
C VAL A 366 -25.47 -9.01 -15.64
N GLY A 367 -24.43 -9.69 -16.13
CA GLY A 367 -23.06 -9.60 -15.64
C GLY A 367 -22.51 -8.18 -15.68
N ILE A 368 -22.69 -7.49 -16.82
CA ILE A 368 -22.28 -6.08 -16.98
C ILE A 368 -23.01 -5.16 -16.00
N LEU A 369 -24.33 -5.33 -15.84
CA LEU A 369 -25.11 -4.54 -14.88
C LEU A 369 -24.70 -4.81 -13.44
N GLY A 370 -24.47 -6.10 -13.10
CA GLY A 370 -23.93 -6.51 -11.81
C GLY A 370 -22.51 -5.95 -11.58
N GLY A 371 -21.65 -5.98 -12.62
CA GLY A 371 -20.33 -5.40 -12.57
C GLY A 371 -20.33 -3.89 -12.30
N ALA A 372 -21.21 -3.14 -13.00
CA ALA A 372 -21.37 -1.70 -12.77
C ALA A 372 -21.85 -1.40 -11.34
N LEU A 373 -22.82 -2.17 -10.84
CA LEU A 373 -23.27 -2.08 -9.45
C LEU A 373 -22.16 -2.45 -8.49
N GLY A 374 -21.38 -3.50 -8.78
CA GLY A 374 -20.25 -3.96 -7.98
C GLY A 374 -19.16 -2.90 -7.86
N VAL A 375 -18.79 -2.23 -8.95
CA VAL A 375 -17.85 -1.10 -8.93
C VAL A 375 -18.39 0.06 -8.09
N LEU A 376 -19.67 0.40 -8.22
CA LEU A 376 -20.30 1.45 -7.41
C LEU A 376 -20.27 1.11 -5.92
N LEU A 377 -20.63 -0.13 -5.56
CA LEU A 377 -20.61 -0.59 -4.17
C LEU A 377 -19.19 -0.69 -3.62
N SER A 378 -18.18 -1.09 -4.42
CA SER A 378 -16.79 -1.11 -3.99
C SER A 378 -16.24 0.30 -3.72
N LEU A 379 -16.62 1.30 -4.50
CA LEU A 379 -16.33 2.71 -4.20
C LEU A 379 -16.89 3.15 -2.84
N LEU A 380 -18.12 2.75 -2.53
CA LEU A 380 -18.73 3.01 -1.23
C LEU A 380 -18.02 2.24 -0.10
N GLY A 381 -17.66 0.98 -0.34
CA GLY A 381 -16.90 0.15 0.60
C GLY A 381 -15.53 0.75 0.93
N LEU A 382 -14.77 1.16 -0.08
CA LEU A 382 -13.46 1.82 0.11
C LEU A 382 -13.61 3.17 0.85
N ARG A 383 -14.65 3.95 0.56
CA ARG A 383 -14.95 5.18 1.32
C ARG A 383 -15.27 4.88 2.78
N ALA A 384 -16.06 3.84 3.04
CA ALA A 384 -16.39 3.42 4.40
C ALA A 384 -15.13 2.98 5.17
N ILE A 385 -14.24 2.20 4.55
CA ILE A 385 -12.94 1.82 5.14
C ILE A 385 -12.13 3.08 5.47
N ASN A 386 -11.99 4.01 4.53
CA ASN A 386 -11.24 5.25 4.74
C ASN A 386 -11.78 6.10 5.88
N THR A 387 -13.11 6.09 6.12
CA THR A 387 -13.74 6.92 7.16
C THR A 387 -13.81 6.23 8.51
N LEU A 388 -14.08 4.92 8.54
CA LEU A 388 -14.26 4.17 9.78
C LEU A 388 -12.93 3.87 10.50
N PHE A 389 -11.87 3.68 9.76
CA PHE A 389 -10.57 3.31 10.33
C PHE A 389 -9.64 4.51 10.54
N GLU A 390 -10.09 5.75 10.23
CA GLU A 390 -9.26 6.96 10.30
C GLU A 390 -7.87 6.78 9.66
N ILE A 391 -7.78 5.84 8.72
CA ILE A 391 -6.55 5.54 8.02
C ILE A 391 -6.20 6.77 7.19
N ASN A 392 -5.05 7.37 7.45
CA ASN A 392 -4.53 8.51 6.68
C ASN A 392 -4.26 8.17 5.21
N PHE A 393 -4.46 6.92 4.86
CA PHE A 393 -4.35 6.32 3.53
C PHE A 393 -5.70 6.33 2.82
N ARG A 394 -5.76 6.88 1.60
CA ARG A 394 -6.98 6.85 0.79
C ARG A 394 -6.95 5.66 -0.16
N PHE A 395 -7.62 4.59 0.20
CA PHE A 395 -7.93 3.53 -0.75
C PHE A 395 -8.79 4.10 -1.88
N HIS A 396 -8.32 3.96 -3.11
CA HIS A 396 -9.03 4.41 -4.30
C HIS A 396 -8.94 3.34 -5.40
N LEU A 397 -9.97 3.28 -6.23
CA LEU A 397 -9.94 2.45 -7.43
C LEU A 397 -9.19 3.18 -8.53
N ASP A 398 -8.16 2.57 -9.05
CA ASP A 398 -7.52 3.00 -10.27
C ASP A 398 -8.17 2.33 -11.51
N VAL A 399 -7.78 2.77 -12.71
CA VAL A 399 -8.31 2.22 -13.98
C VAL A 399 -8.04 0.71 -14.10
N LYS A 400 -6.92 0.22 -13.58
CA LYS A 400 -6.57 -1.21 -13.62
C LYS A 400 -7.50 -2.03 -12.76
N MET A 401 -7.87 -1.54 -11.57
CA MET A 401 -8.80 -2.20 -10.66
C MET A 401 -10.22 -2.21 -11.22
N VAL A 402 -10.67 -1.11 -11.84
CA VAL A 402 -11.95 -1.06 -12.55
C VAL A 402 -11.98 -2.06 -13.72
N ALA A 403 -10.91 -2.16 -14.49
CA ALA A 403 -10.79 -3.15 -15.56
C ALA A 403 -10.81 -4.59 -15.04
N ALA A 404 -10.13 -4.85 -13.92
CA ALA A 404 -10.15 -6.16 -13.26
C ALA A 404 -11.57 -6.52 -12.76
N ALA A 405 -12.29 -5.56 -12.15
CA ALA A 405 -13.68 -5.75 -11.72
C ALA A 405 -14.61 -6.05 -12.91
N ALA A 406 -14.45 -5.34 -14.04
CA ALA A 406 -15.19 -5.61 -15.27
C ALA A 406 -14.88 -7.02 -15.81
N GLY A 407 -13.61 -7.43 -15.80
CA GLY A 407 -13.20 -8.79 -16.18
C GLY A 407 -13.82 -9.87 -15.28
N LEU A 408 -13.81 -9.67 -13.97
CA LEU A 408 -14.46 -10.56 -13.02
C LEU A 408 -15.96 -10.66 -13.26
N ALA A 409 -16.64 -9.54 -13.59
CA ALA A 409 -18.05 -9.51 -13.88
C ALA A 409 -18.40 -10.37 -15.11
N LEU A 410 -17.64 -10.22 -16.20
CA LEU A 410 -17.83 -11.02 -17.42
C LEU A 410 -17.59 -12.50 -17.16
N VAL A 411 -16.50 -12.84 -16.48
CA VAL A 411 -16.20 -14.25 -16.14
C VAL A 411 -17.27 -14.85 -15.24
N ALA A 412 -17.72 -14.15 -14.21
CA ALA A 412 -18.78 -14.62 -13.31
C ALA A 412 -20.12 -14.79 -14.05
N GLY A 413 -20.49 -13.85 -14.92
CA GLY A 413 -21.70 -13.92 -15.77
C GLY A 413 -21.66 -15.12 -16.71
N LEU A 414 -20.50 -15.33 -17.36
CA LEU A 414 -20.31 -16.47 -18.27
C LEU A 414 -20.43 -17.82 -17.53
N ILE A 415 -19.70 -17.98 -16.41
CA ILE A 415 -19.73 -19.21 -15.60
C ILE A 415 -21.15 -19.48 -15.09
N ALA A 416 -21.83 -18.48 -14.54
CA ALA A 416 -23.19 -18.62 -14.02
C ALA A 416 -24.20 -18.93 -15.12
N GLY A 417 -24.01 -18.42 -16.33
CA GLY A 417 -24.92 -18.61 -17.47
C GLY A 417 -24.72 -19.88 -18.26
N LEU A 418 -23.49 -20.45 -18.25
CA LEU A 418 -23.10 -21.54 -19.17
C LEU A 418 -23.98 -22.80 -18.99
N TYR A 419 -24.11 -23.28 -17.75
CA TYR A 419 -24.89 -24.46 -17.43
C TYR A 419 -26.39 -24.28 -17.66
N PRO A 420 -27.06 -23.22 -17.18
CA PRO A 420 -28.46 -22.97 -17.47
C PRO A 420 -28.77 -22.82 -18.96
N ALA A 421 -27.92 -22.10 -19.72
CA ALA A 421 -28.08 -21.95 -21.16
C ALA A 421 -27.94 -23.28 -21.93
N TRP A 422 -26.96 -24.12 -21.53
CA TRP A 422 -26.80 -25.45 -22.10
C TRP A 422 -28.01 -26.35 -21.78
N ARG A 423 -28.45 -26.36 -20.54
CA ARG A 423 -29.56 -27.20 -20.07
C ARG A 423 -30.88 -26.91 -20.81
N ILE A 424 -31.22 -25.61 -20.98
CA ILE A 424 -32.44 -25.22 -21.69
C ILE A 424 -32.42 -25.60 -23.17
N CYS A 425 -31.24 -25.59 -23.81
CA CYS A 425 -31.09 -25.98 -25.22
C CYS A 425 -31.20 -27.49 -25.44
N SER A 426 -31.01 -28.31 -24.40
CA SER A 426 -31.08 -29.78 -24.47
C SER A 426 -32.50 -30.32 -24.31
N ILE A 427 -33.49 -29.49 -23.97
CA ILE A 427 -34.88 -29.88 -23.78
C ILE A 427 -35.49 -30.31 -25.12
N GLN A 428 -36.22 -31.46 -25.10
CA GLN A 428 -36.93 -31.96 -26.27
C GLN A 428 -38.27 -31.20 -26.46
N PRO A 429 -38.55 -30.62 -27.64
CA PRO A 429 -39.78 -29.84 -27.88
C PRO A 429 -41.07 -30.64 -27.65
N ALA A 430 -41.03 -31.96 -27.94
CA ALA A 430 -42.23 -32.83 -27.85
C ALA A 430 -42.79 -33.00 -26.43
N VAL A 431 -41.97 -32.81 -25.37
CA VAL A 431 -42.40 -33.00 -23.97
C VAL A 431 -43.33 -31.84 -23.55
N TYR A 432 -43.07 -30.61 -24.01
CA TYR A 432 -43.84 -29.43 -23.61
C TYR A 432 -45.00 -29.07 -24.55
N LEU A 433 -45.06 -29.69 -25.72
CA LEU A 433 -46.20 -29.54 -26.65
C LEU A 433 -47.38 -30.50 -26.31
N LYS A 434 -47.13 -31.51 -25.42
CA LYS A 434 -48.09 -32.50 -25.03
C LYS A 434 -48.91 -32.14 -23.78
N GLU A 435 -48.49 -31.11 -23.04
CA GLU A 435 -49.13 -30.61 -21.80
C GLU A 435 -50.07 -29.40 -22.02
N GLN A 436 -50.31 -29.02 -23.27
CA GLN A 436 -51.38 -28.09 -23.67
C GLN A 436 -52.51 -28.87 -24.34
#